data_ace01ce900a35ef8ebeadb31163c81a3
#
_entry.id   ace01ce900a35ef8ebeadb31163c81a3
#
_cell.length_a   1.000
_cell.length_b   1.000
_cell.length_c   1.000
_cell.angle_alpha   90.00
_cell.angle_beta   90.00
_cell.angle_gamma   90.00
#
_symmetry.space_group_name_H-M   'P 1'
#
loop_
_entity.id
_entity.type
_entity.pdbx_description
1 polymer ?
#
loop_
_entity_poly.entity_id
_entity_poly.type
_entity_poly.pdbx_seq_one_letter_code
_entity_poly.pdbx_strand_id
1 'polypeptide(L)'
;MAQKGTDTVKRGMAEMQKGGVIMDVVNAEQAKIAEEAGATAVMALERVPSDIRKAGGVARMADPTIVEQVQNAVTIPVMAKARIGHIVEARVLESMKVDYIDESEVLTPADDVYHIDKKTFTVPFVCGCRDLGEAARRIGEGAAMLRTKGEPGTGNIVEAVRHMRLVNSQVRKVLSMSPDEIMVFAKELGAPYEILLQIKEAGRLPVVNFAAGGVATPADAALMMELGADGVFVGSGIFKSENPAKFARAIVEATTYYQDYERIAELSKGLGHPMKGIDIGTLLPADRMQDRGK
;
A
#
# COMPACT_ATOMS: atom_id res chain seq x y z
N MET A 1 26.76 -18.11 -7.10
CA MET A 1 25.42 -17.73 -7.60
C MET A 1 24.84 -16.73 -6.62
N ALA A 2 24.33 -15.58 -7.08
CA ALA A 2 23.65 -14.63 -6.20
C ALA A 2 22.40 -15.32 -5.60
N GLN A 3 22.24 -15.24 -4.29
CA GLN A 3 21.11 -15.84 -3.59
C GLN A 3 19.85 -15.03 -3.96
N LYS A 4 18.90 -15.65 -4.65
CA LYS A 4 17.61 -15.00 -4.98
C LYS A 4 16.78 -14.81 -3.71
N GLY A 5 16.04 -13.70 -3.63
CA GLY A 5 15.11 -13.45 -2.53
C GLY A 5 15.73 -13.02 -1.20
N THR A 6 16.98 -12.50 -1.20
CA THR A 6 17.54 -11.86 -0.01
C THR A 6 16.80 -10.57 0.35
N ASP A 7 16.85 -10.14 1.60
CA ASP A 7 16.24 -8.87 2.03
C ASP A 7 16.72 -7.67 1.21
N THR A 8 18.02 -7.66 0.87
CA THR A 8 18.60 -6.62 0.00
C THR A 8 17.94 -6.61 -1.38
N VAL A 9 17.76 -7.77 -2.01
CA VAL A 9 17.12 -7.87 -3.32
C VAL A 9 15.65 -7.45 -3.23
N LYS A 10 14.91 -7.95 -2.24
CA LYS A 10 13.49 -7.62 -2.03
C LYS A 10 13.29 -6.12 -1.80
N ARG A 11 14.09 -5.51 -0.93
CA ARG A 11 14.04 -4.06 -0.67
C ARG A 11 14.45 -3.25 -1.90
N GLY A 12 15.46 -3.71 -2.66
CA GLY A 12 15.88 -3.08 -3.91
C GLY A 12 14.76 -3.08 -4.96
N MET A 13 14.01 -4.19 -5.09
CA MET A 13 12.82 -4.23 -5.94
C MET A 13 11.77 -3.21 -5.50
N ALA A 14 11.51 -3.09 -4.19
CA ALA A 14 10.56 -2.13 -3.65
C ALA A 14 11.01 -0.65 -3.87
N GLU A 15 12.30 -0.35 -3.73
CA GLU A 15 12.87 0.98 -4.01
C GLU A 15 12.67 1.39 -5.48
N MET A 16 12.65 0.45 -6.43
CA MET A 16 12.38 0.73 -7.84
C MET A 16 10.98 1.30 -8.10
N GLN A 17 10.03 1.10 -7.20
CA GLN A 17 8.67 1.64 -7.30
C GLN A 17 8.55 3.09 -6.81
N LYS A 18 9.60 3.62 -6.18
CA LYS A 18 9.59 4.94 -5.55
C LYS A 18 9.26 6.06 -6.52
N GLY A 19 8.42 6.99 -6.10
CA GLY A 19 7.92 8.10 -6.91
C GLY A 19 6.79 7.71 -7.85
N GLY A 20 6.37 6.45 -7.87
CA GLY A 20 5.35 5.94 -8.76
C GLY A 20 3.97 5.74 -8.14
N VAL A 21 3.05 5.34 -8.99
CA VAL A 21 1.68 4.96 -8.62
C VAL A 21 1.47 3.49 -8.90
N ILE A 22 0.97 2.77 -7.91
CA ILE A 22 0.55 1.37 -8.01
C ILE A 22 -0.97 1.35 -8.04
N MET A 23 -1.57 0.73 -9.06
CA MET A 23 -3.01 0.76 -9.27
C MET A 23 -3.66 -0.60 -9.02
N ASP A 24 -4.69 -0.63 -8.16
CA ASP A 24 -5.54 -1.80 -7.95
C ASP A 24 -6.41 -2.03 -9.19
N VAL A 25 -6.34 -3.22 -9.78
CA VAL A 25 -7.05 -3.59 -11.01
C VAL A 25 -7.78 -4.92 -10.84
N VAL A 26 -8.92 -5.11 -11.51
CA VAL A 26 -9.74 -6.33 -11.41
C VAL A 26 -9.83 -7.12 -12.70
N ASN A 27 -9.23 -6.63 -13.78
CA ASN A 27 -9.20 -7.29 -15.09
C ASN A 27 -8.09 -6.70 -15.99
N ALA A 28 -7.89 -7.35 -17.13
CA ALA A 28 -6.88 -6.97 -18.13
C ALA A 28 -7.09 -5.55 -18.72
N GLU A 29 -8.32 -5.11 -18.89
CA GLU A 29 -8.63 -3.78 -19.43
C GLU A 29 -8.17 -2.69 -18.47
N GLN A 30 -8.50 -2.81 -17.18
CA GLN A 30 -8.04 -1.87 -16.16
C GLN A 30 -6.52 -1.87 -16.01
N ALA A 31 -5.87 -3.06 -16.15
CA ALA A 31 -4.42 -3.17 -16.10
C ALA A 31 -3.75 -2.39 -17.25
N LYS A 32 -4.30 -2.47 -18.47
CA LYS A 32 -3.82 -1.68 -19.62
C LYS A 32 -4.01 -0.17 -19.41
N ILE A 33 -5.17 0.23 -18.90
CA ILE A 33 -5.42 1.65 -18.56
C ILE A 33 -4.37 2.15 -17.56
N ALA A 34 -4.04 1.34 -16.54
CA ALA A 34 -3.03 1.69 -15.55
C ALA A 34 -1.63 1.83 -16.17
N GLU A 35 -1.20 0.86 -16.99
CA GLU A 35 0.09 0.91 -17.68
C GLU A 35 0.19 2.09 -18.64
N GLU A 36 -0.84 2.32 -19.47
CA GLU A 36 -0.90 3.47 -20.40
C GLU A 36 -0.90 4.82 -19.67
N ALA A 37 -1.42 4.87 -18.46
CA ALA A 37 -1.37 6.06 -17.62
C ALA A 37 0.01 6.30 -17.00
N GLY A 38 0.93 5.32 -17.02
CA GLY A 38 2.26 5.41 -16.46
C GLY A 38 2.36 4.87 -15.03
N ALA A 39 1.49 3.95 -14.63
CA ALA A 39 1.65 3.22 -13.37
C ALA A 39 2.96 2.46 -13.34
N THR A 40 3.62 2.39 -12.16
CA THR A 40 4.87 1.64 -12.01
C THR A 40 4.63 0.15 -11.72
N ALA A 41 3.44 -0.20 -11.26
CA ALA A 41 2.98 -1.56 -11.06
C ALA A 41 1.44 -1.59 -10.98
N VAL A 42 0.86 -2.77 -11.12
CA VAL A 42 -0.56 -3.02 -10.85
C VAL A 42 -0.73 -4.04 -9.72
N MET A 43 -1.85 -3.93 -8.99
CA MET A 43 -2.26 -4.84 -7.95
C MET A 43 -3.51 -5.58 -8.39
N ALA A 44 -3.39 -6.89 -8.68
CA ALA A 44 -4.50 -7.71 -9.10
C ALA A 44 -5.43 -8.07 -7.93
N LEU A 45 -6.72 -7.76 -8.07
CA LEU A 45 -7.78 -8.08 -7.11
C LEU A 45 -8.99 -8.67 -7.82
N GLU A 46 -9.81 -9.41 -7.10
CA GLU A 46 -11.14 -9.82 -7.57
C GLU A 46 -12.12 -8.64 -7.60
N ARG A 47 -12.04 -7.76 -6.59
CA ARG A 47 -12.90 -6.58 -6.40
C ARG A 47 -12.09 -5.44 -5.81
N VAL A 48 -12.31 -4.21 -6.29
CA VAL A 48 -11.73 -3.02 -5.63
C VAL A 48 -12.31 -2.82 -4.24
N PRO A 49 -11.59 -2.15 -3.31
CA PRO A 49 -12.00 -2.04 -1.91
C PRO A 49 -13.42 -1.51 -1.69
N SER A 50 -13.90 -0.57 -2.51
CA SER A 50 -15.28 -0.06 -2.41
C SER A 50 -16.34 -1.12 -2.72
N ASP A 51 -16.04 -2.05 -3.62
CA ASP A 51 -16.96 -3.16 -3.94
C ASP A 51 -16.91 -4.25 -2.87
N ILE A 52 -15.73 -4.49 -2.26
CA ILE A 52 -15.61 -5.37 -1.09
C ILE A 52 -16.51 -4.86 0.04
N ARG A 53 -16.50 -3.54 0.33
CA ARG A 53 -17.39 -2.94 1.33
C ARG A 53 -18.87 -3.16 1.03
N LYS A 54 -19.27 -2.92 -0.22
CA LYS A 54 -20.68 -3.07 -0.64
C LYS A 54 -21.17 -4.51 -0.58
N ALA A 55 -20.32 -5.45 -0.99
CA ALA A 55 -20.68 -6.87 -1.02
C ALA A 55 -20.76 -7.48 0.38
N GLY A 56 -19.98 -6.96 1.34
CA GLY A 56 -19.85 -7.58 2.66
C GLY A 56 -19.25 -8.99 2.61
N GLY A 57 -19.33 -9.71 3.70
CA GLY A 57 -18.86 -11.09 3.80
C GLY A 57 -17.34 -11.23 3.79
N VAL A 58 -16.85 -12.40 3.37
CA VAL A 58 -15.44 -12.75 3.38
C VAL A 58 -14.78 -12.41 2.04
N ALA A 59 -13.85 -11.45 2.04
CA ALA A 59 -13.00 -11.14 0.90
C ALA A 59 -11.72 -12.00 0.95
N ARG A 60 -11.40 -12.66 -0.16
CA ARG A 60 -10.29 -13.63 -0.30
C ARG A 60 -9.30 -13.18 -1.38
N MET A 61 -8.22 -13.92 -1.52
CA MET A 61 -7.31 -13.84 -2.66
C MET A 61 -8.10 -13.88 -3.98
N ALA A 62 -7.68 -13.11 -4.98
CA ALA A 62 -8.27 -13.13 -6.31
C ALA A 62 -8.15 -14.53 -6.93
N ASP A 63 -9.13 -14.89 -7.78
CA ASP A 63 -9.02 -16.10 -8.60
C ASP A 63 -7.70 -16.08 -9.40
N PRO A 64 -6.90 -17.15 -9.38
CA PRO A 64 -5.67 -17.25 -10.15
C PRO A 64 -5.82 -16.86 -11.63
N THR A 65 -6.95 -17.16 -12.26
CA THR A 65 -7.23 -16.76 -13.64
C THR A 65 -7.21 -15.24 -13.84
N ILE A 66 -7.70 -14.47 -12.85
CA ILE A 66 -7.65 -13.00 -12.92
C ILE A 66 -6.21 -12.52 -12.84
N VAL A 67 -5.41 -13.10 -11.93
CA VAL A 67 -3.99 -12.76 -11.79
C VAL A 67 -3.23 -13.04 -13.09
N GLU A 68 -3.43 -14.22 -13.70
CA GLU A 68 -2.82 -14.59 -14.97
C GLU A 68 -3.25 -13.65 -16.12
N GLN A 69 -4.53 -13.30 -16.20
CA GLN A 69 -5.02 -12.34 -17.20
C GLN A 69 -4.36 -10.97 -17.07
N VAL A 70 -4.16 -10.49 -15.83
CA VAL A 70 -3.46 -9.23 -15.58
C VAL A 70 -1.98 -9.35 -15.96
N GLN A 71 -1.29 -10.42 -15.54
CA GLN A 71 0.12 -10.68 -15.91
C GLN A 71 0.33 -10.73 -17.43
N ASN A 72 -0.60 -11.32 -18.17
CA ASN A 72 -0.53 -11.39 -19.62
C ASN A 72 -0.89 -10.09 -20.35
N ALA A 73 -1.51 -9.13 -19.65
CA ALA A 73 -2.00 -7.90 -20.24
C ALA A 73 -1.00 -6.74 -20.20
N VAL A 74 -0.03 -6.77 -19.26
CA VAL A 74 0.90 -5.67 -19.00
C VAL A 74 2.35 -6.13 -18.96
N THR A 75 3.28 -5.19 -19.12
CA THR A 75 4.74 -5.41 -19.00
C THR A 75 5.32 -4.91 -17.69
N ILE A 76 4.56 -4.10 -16.96
CA ILE A 76 4.92 -3.60 -15.63
C ILE A 76 4.69 -4.67 -14.55
N PRO A 77 5.37 -4.59 -13.39
CA PRO A 77 5.21 -5.55 -12.30
C PRO A 77 3.76 -5.76 -11.87
N VAL A 78 3.41 -7.02 -11.58
CA VAL A 78 2.09 -7.41 -11.08
C VAL A 78 2.20 -7.88 -9.64
N MET A 79 1.46 -7.21 -8.77
CA MET A 79 1.26 -7.54 -7.36
C MET A 79 -0.06 -8.27 -7.17
N ALA A 80 -0.19 -9.07 -6.11
CA ALA A 80 -1.47 -9.67 -5.72
C ALA A 80 -1.60 -9.72 -4.19
N LYS A 81 -2.85 -9.77 -3.69
CA LYS A 81 -3.14 -9.74 -2.25
C LYS A 81 -3.38 -11.14 -1.69
N ALA A 82 -2.73 -11.42 -0.56
CA ALA A 82 -3.05 -12.55 0.32
C ALA A 82 -3.73 -12.05 1.60
N ARG A 83 -4.57 -12.86 2.19
CA ARG A 83 -5.16 -12.56 3.50
C ARG A 83 -4.10 -12.60 4.60
N ILE A 84 -4.25 -11.75 5.61
CA ILE A 84 -3.37 -11.74 6.78
C ILE A 84 -3.33 -13.15 7.40
N GLY A 85 -2.12 -13.68 7.61
CA GLY A 85 -1.85 -15.00 8.18
C GLY A 85 -2.09 -16.19 7.25
N HIS A 86 -2.56 -15.97 6.02
CA HIS A 86 -2.85 -17.07 5.10
C HIS A 86 -1.64 -17.49 4.27
N ILE A 87 -0.73 -18.25 4.89
CA ILE A 87 0.52 -18.69 4.27
C ILE A 87 0.32 -19.43 2.93
N VAL A 88 -0.78 -20.20 2.80
CA VAL A 88 -1.03 -20.99 1.58
C VAL A 88 -1.42 -20.07 0.41
N GLU A 89 -2.26 -19.04 0.62
CA GLU A 89 -2.53 -18.06 -0.43
C GLU A 89 -1.24 -17.39 -0.91
N ALA A 90 -0.35 -17.00 0.00
CA ALA A 90 0.93 -16.41 -0.37
C ALA A 90 1.82 -17.40 -1.16
N ARG A 91 1.84 -18.70 -0.81
CA ARG A 91 2.56 -19.73 -1.58
C ARG A 91 1.97 -19.95 -2.96
N VAL A 92 0.64 -19.89 -3.10
CA VAL A 92 -0.02 -19.96 -4.42
C VAL A 92 0.43 -18.77 -5.28
N LEU A 93 0.38 -17.54 -4.76
CA LEU A 93 0.82 -16.35 -5.48
C LEU A 93 2.31 -16.40 -5.84
N GLU A 94 3.17 -16.86 -4.93
CA GLU A 94 4.59 -17.06 -5.23
C GLU A 94 4.79 -18.07 -6.36
N SER A 95 4.02 -19.17 -6.39
CA SER A 95 4.08 -20.19 -7.47
C SER A 95 3.62 -19.64 -8.82
N MET A 96 2.74 -18.66 -8.82
CA MET A 96 2.29 -17.91 -10.00
C MET A 96 3.28 -16.85 -10.47
N LYS A 97 4.40 -16.68 -9.74
CA LYS A 97 5.46 -15.71 -10.04
C LYS A 97 4.98 -14.27 -10.09
N VAL A 98 4.09 -13.89 -9.20
CA VAL A 98 3.78 -12.46 -9.01
C VAL A 98 5.04 -11.73 -8.52
N ASP A 99 5.18 -10.46 -8.86
CA ASP A 99 6.37 -9.68 -8.51
C ASP A 99 6.39 -9.23 -7.05
N TYR A 100 5.20 -9.06 -6.43
CA TYR A 100 5.03 -8.73 -5.01
C TYR A 100 3.77 -9.38 -4.47
N ILE A 101 3.78 -9.67 -3.16
CA ILE A 101 2.58 -10.11 -2.42
C ILE A 101 2.22 -9.05 -1.38
N ASP A 102 1.00 -8.55 -1.39
CA ASP A 102 0.47 -7.67 -0.34
C ASP A 102 -0.31 -8.52 0.67
N GLU A 103 0.27 -8.73 1.86
CA GLU A 103 -0.46 -9.29 3.00
C GLU A 103 -1.37 -8.20 3.56
N SER A 104 -2.66 -8.27 3.21
CA SER A 104 -3.53 -7.11 3.20
C SER A 104 -4.74 -7.22 4.14
N GLU A 105 -4.94 -6.15 4.93
CA GLU A 105 -6.13 -5.91 5.73
C GLU A 105 -7.38 -5.61 4.90
N VAL A 106 -7.23 -5.30 3.60
CA VAL A 106 -8.36 -5.11 2.67
C VAL A 106 -9.14 -6.41 2.51
N LEU A 107 -8.46 -7.54 2.51
CA LEU A 107 -9.06 -8.86 2.56
C LEU A 107 -9.44 -9.22 4.00
N THR A 108 -10.34 -10.18 4.16
CA THR A 108 -10.72 -10.67 5.48
C THR A 108 -9.57 -11.50 6.07
N PRO A 109 -9.03 -11.17 7.25
CA PRO A 109 -7.96 -11.93 7.86
C PRO A 109 -8.29 -13.42 7.98
N ALA A 110 -7.30 -14.27 7.78
CA ALA A 110 -7.40 -15.71 8.02
C ALA A 110 -6.86 -16.08 9.40
N ASP A 111 -6.04 -15.20 9.98
CA ASP A 111 -5.50 -15.35 11.33
C ASP A 111 -5.58 -14.00 12.06
N ASP A 112 -6.07 -14.01 13.29
CA ASP A 112 -6.21 -12.80 14.13
C ASP A 112 -4.93 -12.47 14.91
N VAL A 113 -3.98 -13.40 14.99
CA VAL A 113 -2.79 -13.29 15.82
C VAL A 113 -1.51 -13.27 15.01
N TYR A 114 -1.38 -14.17 14.03
CA TYR A 114 -0.14 -14.35 13.27
C TYR A 114 -0.19 -13.70 11.91
N HIS A 115 0.89 -13.00 11.59
CA HIS A 115 1.22 -12.61 10.22
C HIS A 115 2.14 -13.65 9.58
N ILE A 116 2.21 -13.62 8.24
CA ILE A 116 3.08 -14.51 7.48
C ILE A 116 4.55 -14.18 7.76
N ASP A 117 5.39 -15.18 8.02
CA ASP A 117 6.85 -15.03 8.04
C ASP A 117 7.37 -14.87 6.60
N LYS A 118 7.61 -13.63 6.22
CA LYS A 118 7.99 -13.20 4.87
C LYS A 118 9.43 -13.55 4.51
N LYS A 119 10.24 -13.89 5.52
CA LYS A 119 11.65 -14.30 5.33
C LYS A 119 11.76 -15.65 4.63
N THR A 120 10.71 -16.46 4.71
CA THR A 120 10.65 -17.79 4.07
C THR A 120 10.27 -17.75 2.59
N PHE A 121 10.00 -16.56 2.03
CA PHE A 121 9.62 -16.35 0.63
C PHE A 121 10.75 -15.70 -0.16
N THR A 122 10.77 -15.93 -1.47
CA THR A 122 11.70 -15.26 -2.40
C THR A 122 11.14 -13.96 -2.96
N VAL A 123 9.82 -13.82 -3.00
CA VAL A 123 9.07 -12.65 -3.46
C VAL A 123 9.01 -11.59 -2.35
N PRO A 124 9.13 -10.27 -2.68
CA PRO A 124 8.96 -9.19 -1.72
C PRO A 124 7.50 -9.03 -1.27
N PHE A 125 7.32 -8.66 0.00
CA PHE A 125 6.00 -8.40 0.57
C PHE A 125 5.76 -6.92 0.81
N VAL A 126 4.49 -6.52 0.57
CA VAL A 126 3.90 -5.24 0.94
C VAL A 126 3.00 -5.44 2.16
N CYS A 127 3.00 -4.52 3.11
CA CYS A 127 2.12 -4.56 4.28
C CYS A 127 1.61 -3.16 4.64
N GLY A 128 0.38 -3.11 5.17
CA GLY A 128 -0.19 -1.89 5.72
C GLY A 128 0.29 -1.59 7.13
N CYS A 129 0.41 -0.30 7.48
CA CYS A 129 0.66 0.16 8.85
C CYS A 129 -0.10 1.45 9.14
N ARG A 130 -0.41 1.69 10.42
CA ARG A 130 -1.04 2.92 10.94
C ARG A 130 -0.08 3.76 11.75
N ASP A 131 0.91 3.10 12.36
CA ASP A 131 1.89 3.68 13.26
C ASP A 131 3.25 2.99 13.12
N LEU A 132 4.27 3.49 13.82
CA LEU A 132 5.61 2.95 13.78
C LEU A 132 5.72 1.55 14.41
N GLY A 133 4.87 1.23 15.37
CA GLY A 133 4.84 -0.10 15.99
C GLY A 133 4.43 -1.17 14.98
N GLU A 134 3.33 -0.96 14.25
CA GLU A 134 2.93 -1.84 13.14
C GLU A 134 4.01 -1.88 12.05
N ALA A 135 4.52 -0.71 11.63
CA ALA A 135 5.58 -0.63 10.62
C ALA A 135 6.80 -1.48 11.01
N ALA A 136 7.29 -1.31 12.23
CA ALA A 136 8.47 -2.05 12.72
C ALA A 136 8.22 -3.56 12.83
N ARG A 137 7.02 -3.99 13.26
CA ARG A 137 6.66 -5.42 13.27
C ARG A 137 6.66 -6.00 11.85
N ARG A 138 6.01 -5.35 10.90
CA ARG A 138 5.98 -5.80 9.48
C ARG A 138 7.38 -5.90 8.88
N ILE A 139 8.25 -4.91 9.15
CA ILE A 139 9.66 -4.94 8.72
C ILE A 139 10.40 -6.10 9.39
N GLY A 140 10.19 -6.31 10.69
CA GLY A 140 10.78 -7.41 11.45
C GLY A 140 10.40 -8.80 10.91
N GLU A 141 9.18 -8.94 10.37
CA GLU A 141 8.68 -10.14 9.69
C GLU A 141 9.23 -10.29 8.26
N GLY A 142 9.91 -9.28 7.71
CA GLY A 142 10.51 -9.32 6.39
C GLY A 142 9.74 -8.57 5.29
N ALA A 143 8.84 -7.65 5.64
CA ALA A 143 8.22 -6.77 4.64
C ALA A 143 9.28 -5.89 3.95
N ALA A 144 9.21 -5.81 2.62
CA ALA A 144 10.11 -5.01 1.79
C ALA A 144 9.52 -3.64 1.44
N MET A 145 8.21 -3.48 1.55
CA MET A 145 7.46 -2.26 1.31
C MET A 145 6.37 -2.11 2.36
N LEU A 146 6.18 -0.89 2.82
CA LEU A 146 5.05 -0.51 3.65
C LEU A 146 4.10 0.39 2.86
N ARG A 147 2.87 0.46 3.33
CA ARG A 147 1.90 1.46 2.93
C ARG A 147 1.05 1.89 4.12
N THR A 148 0.49 3.09 4.07
CA THR A 148 -0.54 3.44 5.03
C THR A 148 -1.74 2.50 4.86
N LYS A 149 -2.40 2.10 5.95
CA LYS A 149 -3.68 1.40 5.82
C LYS A 149 -4.75 2.34 5.26
N GLY A 150 -4.78 3.58 5.74
CA GLY A 150 -5.86 4.51 5.40
C GLY A 150 -7.22 3.89 5.75
N GLU A 151 -8.26 4.25 5.00
CA GLU A 151 -9.53 3.50 5.03
C GLU A 151 -9.94 3.16 3.59
N PRO A 152 -9.56 1.98 3.08
CA PRO A 152 -9.70 1.61 1.68
C PRO A 152 -11.16 1.65 1.19
N GLY A 153 -11.35 2.11 -0.04
CA GLY A 153 -12.67 2.14 -0.68
C GLY A 153 -13.60 3.26 -0.23
N THR A 154 -13.10 4.20 0.59
CA THR A 154 -13.90 5.35 1.05
C THR A 154 -13.75 6.59 0.18
N GLY A 155 -12.65 6.72 -0.59
CA GLY A 155 -12.33 7.98 -1.27
C GLY A 155 -12.14 9.16 -0.32
N ASN A 156 -11.82 8.90 0.95
CA ASN A 156 -11.54 9.89 1.98
C ASN A 156 -10.11 9.68 2.50
N ILE A 157 -9.27 10.65 2.24
CA ILE A 157 -7.82 10.57 2.49
C ILE A 157 -7.42 10.73 3.97
N VAL A 158 -8.35 11.14 4.85
CA VAL A 158 -8.04 11.59 6.21
C VAL A 158 -7.26 10.55 7.04
N GLU A 159 -7.61 9.26 6.94
CA GLU A 159 -6.91 8.21 7.70
C GLU A 159 -5.50 7.96 7.13
N ALA A 160 -5.30 7.97 5.82
CA ALA A 160 -3.98 7.85 5.23
C ALA A 160 -3.05 9.01 5.66
N VAL A 161 -3.58 10.24 5.68
CA VAL A 161 -2.87 11.42 6.20
C VAL A 161 -2.50 11.23 7.68
N ARG A 162 -3.45 10.77 8.50
CA ARG A 162 -3.22 10.51 9.93
C ARG A 162 -2.11 9.49 10.15
N HIS A 163 -2.15 8.37 9.43
CA HIS A 163 -1.16 7.31 9.54
C HIS A 163 0.23 7.78 9.09
N MET A 164 0.32 8.45 7.94
CA MET A 164 1.59 8.99 7.44
C MET A 164 2.22 9.98 8.42
N ARG A 165 1.42 10.93 8.93
CA ARG A 165 1.88 11.90 9.93
C ARG A 165 2.31 11.24 11.22
N LEU A 166 1.59 10.22 11.69
CA LEU A 166 1.90 9.50 12.92
C LEU A 166 3.23 8.74 12.78
N VAL A 167 3.39 7.92 11.72
CA VAL A 167 4.66 7.23 11.44
C VAL A 167 5.83 8.20 11.38
N ASN A 168 5.71 9.28 10.60
CA ASN A 168 6.76 10.26 10.44
C ASN A 168 7.11 11.00 11.76
N SER A 169 6.12 11.29 12.60
CA SER A 169 6.35 11.91 13.89
C SER A 169 7.08 10.97 14.85
N GLN A 170 6.69 9.69 14.86
CA GLN A 170 7.32 8.66 15.68
C GLN A 170 8.76 8.33 15.20
N VAL A 171 9.00 8.32 13.89
CA VAL A 171 10.36 8.22 13.33
C VAL A 171 11.21 9.39 13.84
N ARG A 172 10.76 10.65 13.71
CA ARG A 172 11.50 11.81 14.25
C ARG A 172 11.79 11.69 15.75
N LYS A 173 10.82 11.13 16.52
CA LYS A 173 11.00 10.89 17.96
C LYS A 173 12.16 9.88 18.19
N VAL A 174 12.21 8.75 17.44
CA VAL A 174 13.30 7.78 17.53
C VAL A 174 14.66 8.41 17.23
N LEU A 175 14.73 9.30 16.22
CA LEU A 175 16.00 9.95 15.84
C LEU A 175 16.60 10.80 16.96
N SER A 176 15.75 11.37 17.83
CA SER A 176 16.19 12.20 18.96
C SER A 176 16.52 11.40 20.24
N MET A 177 16.15 10.12 20.33
CA MET A 177 16.30 9.29 21.53
C MET A 177 17.68 8.69 21.68
N SER A 178 18.13 8.46 22.92
CA SER A 178 19.26 7.57 23.24
C SER A 178 18.86 6.09 23.08
N PRO A 179 19.81 5.14 23.01
CA PRO A 179 19.49 3.72 22.85
C PRO A 179 18.61 3.15 23.98
N ASP A 180 18.82 3.58 25.22
CA ASP A 180 18.01 3.18 26.37
C ASP A 180 16.58 3.75 26.31
N GLU A 181 16.40 4.99 25.87
CA GLU A 181 15.08 5.57 25.59
C GLU A 181 14.35 4.81 24.46
N ILE A 182 15.09 4.42 23.39
CA ILE A 182 14.52 3.61 22.30
C ILE A 182 14.03 2.25 22.83
N MET A 183 14.75 1.64 23.80
CA MET A 183 14.35 0.37 24.41
C MET A 183 12.99 0.50 25.11
N VAL A 184 12.76 1.60 25.85
CA VAL A 184 11.48 1.89 26.48
C VAL A 184 10.40 2.13 25.42
N PHE A 185 10.70 2.94 24.42
CA PHE A 185 9.75 3.27 23.37
C PHE A 185 9.38 2.06 22.49
N ALA A 186 10.34 1.15 22.23
CA ALA A 186 10.06 -0.13 21.55
C ALA A 186 9.03 -0.97 22.31
N LYS A 187 9.16 -1.02 23.65
CA LYS A 187 8.19 -1.72 24.52
C LYS A 187 6.80 -1.05 24.45
N GLU A 188 6.74 0.27 24.49
CA GLU A 188 5.47 1.04 24.37
C GLU A 188 4.76 0.78 23.06
N LEU A 189 5.52 0.72 21.95
CA LEU A 189 5.00 0.50 20.60
C LEU A 189 4.73 -0.99 20.29
N GLY A 190 5.21 -1.91 21.12
CA GLY A 190 5.26 -3.34 20.77
C GLY A 190 6.10 -3.60 19.51
N ALA A 191 7.18 -2.84 19.33
CA ALA A 191 8.06 -2.88 18.16
C ALA A 191 9.34 -3.69 18.46
N PRO A 192 9.92 -4.39 17.47
CA PRO A 192 11.26 -4.96 17.59
C PRO A 192 12.30 -3.85 17.79
N TYR A 193 13.08 -3.94 18.87
CA TYR A 193 14.08 -2.94 19.25
C TYR A 193 15.12 -2.72 18.14
N GLU A 194 15.59 -3.79 17.51
CA GLU A 194 16.59 -3.77 16.45
C GLU A 194 16.12 -2.97 15.21
N ILE A 195 14.81 -3.00 14.93
CA ILE A 195 14.26 -2.22 13.82
C ILE A 195 14.26 -0.72 14.15
N LEU A 196 13.96 -0.35 15.40
CA LEU A 196 14.05 1.05 15.82
C LEU A 196 15.48 1.57 15.81
N LEU A 197 16.47 0.71 16.16
CA LEU A 197 17.89 1.06 16.02
C LEU A 197 18.29 1.27 14.55
N GLN A 198 17.84 0.38 13.63
CA GLN A 198 18.06 0.57 12.19
C GLN A 198 17.46 1.88 11.69
N ILE A 199 16.26 2.25 12.16
CA ILE A 199 15.62 3.54 11.82
C ILE A 199 16.47 4.71 12.32
N LYS A 200 16.98 4.65 13.55
CA LYS A 200 17.87 5.67 14.09
C LYS A 200 19.15 5.82 13.27
N GLU A 201 19.79 4.73 12.92
CA GLU A 201 21.03 4.70 12.13
C GLU A 201 20.82 5.21 10.70
N ALA A 202 19.74 4.76 10.04
CA ALA A 202 19.41 5.16 8.66
C ALA A 202 18.81 6.57 8.56
N GLY A 203 18.33 7.17 9.66
CA GLY A 203 17.60 8.44 9.66
C GLY A 203 16.18 8.36 9.07
N ARG A 204 15.72 7.17 8.69
CA ARG A 204 14.43 6.90 8.03
C ARG A 204 13.98 5.46 8.23
N LEU A 205 12.78 5.13 7.79
CA LEU A 205 12.38 3.73 7.65
C LEU A 205 13.35 2.99 6.71
N PRO A 206 13.74 1.74 7.04
CA PRO A 206 14.66 0.94 6.22
C PRO A 206 14.01 0.35 4.96
N VAL A 207 12.74 0.63 4.72
CA VAL A 207 11.96 0.24 3.54
C VAL A 207 11.09 1.43 3.09
N VAL A 208 10.67 1.43 1.84
CA VAL A 208 9.75 2.46 1.30
C VAL A 208 8.39 2.39 1.97
N ASN A 209 7.74 3.56 2.14
CA ASN A 209 6.42 3.70 2.73
C ASN A 209 5.51 4.50 1.80
N PHE A 210 4.59 3.81 1.16
CA PHE A 210 3.64 4.39 0.21
C PHE A 210 2.38 4.89 0.92
N ALA A 211 1.67 5.80 0.27
CA ALA A 211 0.33 6.21 0.68
C ALA A 211 -0.72 5.28 0.08
N ALA A 212 -1.66 4.82 0.90
CA ALA A 212 -2.80 4.02 0.46
C ALA A 212 -4.04 4.29 1.33
N GLY A 213 -5.22 4.01 0.78
CA GLY A 213 -6.49 4.07 1.50
C GLY A 213 -7.13 5.47 1.49
N GLY A 214 -7.86 5.77 0.43
CA GLY A 214 -8.68 6.98 0.32
C GLY A 214 -8.25 7.99 -0.73
N VAL A 215 -7.16 7.78 -1.45
CA VAL A 215 -6.76 8.64 -2.59
C VAL A 215 -7.84 8.59 -3.67
N ALA A 216 -8.36 9.76 -4.06
CA ALA A 216 -9.43 9.88 -5.04
C ALA A 216 -9.19 11.00 -6.07
N THR A 217 -8.28 11.92 -5.80
CA THR A 217 -8.00 13.08 -6.67
C THR A 217 -6.50 13.27 -6.89
N PRO A 218 -6.08 14.01 -7.94
CA PRO A 218 -4.68 14.40 -8.11
C PRO A 218 -4.11 15.15 -6.91
N ALA A 219 -4.90 16.04 -6.30
CA ALA A 219 -4.49 16.80 -5.13
C ALA A 219 -4.27 15.91 -3.89
N ASP A 220 -5.06 14.82 -3.72
CA ASP A 220 -4.83 13.84 -2.65
C ASP A 220 -3.48 13.14 -2.83
N ALA A 221 -3.15 12.74 -4.06
CA ALA A 221 -1.88 12.09 -4.37
C ALA A 221 -0.71 13.03 -4.07
N ALA A 222 -0.77 14.28 -4.55
CA ALA A 222 0.24 15.30 -4.29
C ALA A 222 0.40 15.59 -2.79
N LEU A 223 -0.71 15.69 -2.04
CA LEU A 223 -0.67 15.86 -0.58
C LEU A 223 0.11 14.74 0.11
N MET A 224 -0.13 13.49 -0.28
CA MET A 224 0.56 12.35 0.35
C MET A 224 2.06 12.36 0.03
N MET A 225 2.44 12.74 -1.19
CA MET A 225 3.85 12.90 -1.57
C MET A 225 4.52 14.04 -0.77
N GLU A 226 3.86 15.17 -0.57
CA GLU A 226 4.35 16.26 0.29
C GLU A 226 4.49 15.85 1.76
N LEU A 227 3.65 14.96 2.24
CA LEU A 227 3.76 14.39 3.57
C LEU A 227 4.88 13.36 3.71
N GLY A 228 5.63 13.08 2.63
CA GLY A 228 6.79 12.21 2.63
C GLY A 228 6.48 10.74 2.30
N ALA A 229 5.39 10.47 1.60
CA ALA A 229 5.18 9.16 1.01
C ALA A 229 6.21 8.90 -0.10
N ASP A 230 6.65 7.65 -0.24
CA ASP A 230 7.56 7.22 -1.30
C ASP A 230 6.84 6.92 -2.63
N GLY A 231 5.52 6.96 -2.65
CA GLY A 231 4.64 6.75 -3.80
C GLY A 231 3.20 6.55 -3.34
N VAL A 232 2.31 6.18 -4.26
CA VAL A 232 0.86 6.12 -4.00
C VAL A 232 0.28 4.80 -4.49
N PHE A 233 -0.57 4.17 -3.67
CA PHE A 233 -1.50 3.13 -4.08
C PHE A 233 -2.88 3.74 -4.30
N VAL A 234 -3.53 3.41 -5.41
CA VAL A 234 -4.89 3.86 -5.68
C VAL A 234 -5.67 2.80 -6.45
N GLY A 235 -6.92 2.58 -6.08
CA GLY A 235 -7.79 1.60 -6.74
C GLY A 235 -9.17 2.18 -7.01
N SER A 236 -10.06 2.13 -6.03
CA SER A 236 -11.43 2.64 -6.18
C SER A 236 -11.48 4.10 -6.63
N GLY A 237 -10.51 4.92 -6.21
CA GLY A 237 -10.42 6.33 -6.61
C GLY A 237 -10.36 6.53 -8.12
N ILE A 238 -9.70 5.63 -8.84
CA ILE A 238 -9.60 5.66 -10.30
C ILE A 238 -10.82 4.94 -10.92
N PHE A 239 -10.99 3.65 -10.63
CA PHE A 239 -11.92 2.80 -11.38
C PHE A 239 -13.40 2.96 -10.97
N LYS A 240 -13.70 3.79 -9.97
CA LYS A 240 -15.05 4.23 -9.61
C LYS A 240 -15.32 5.71 -9.92
N SER A 241 -14.38 6.38 -10.58
CA SER A 241 -14.56 7.72 -11.13
C SER A 241 -15.34 7.67 -12.45
N GLU A 242 -15.79 8.84 -12.90
CA GLU A 242 -16.50 8.98 -14.19
C GLU A 242 -15.58 8.68 -15.39
N ASN A 243 -14.28 8.97 -15.27
CA ASN A 243 -13.29 8.87 -16.35
C ASN A 243 -11.99 8.19 -15.87
N PRO A 244 -11.96 6.85 -15.70
CA PRO A 244 -10.82 6.14 -15.12
C PRO A 244 -9.47 6.46 -15.81
N ALA A 245 -9.41 6.48 -17.13
CA ALA A 245 -8.16 6.74 -17.85
C ALA A 245 -7.62 8.16 -17.61
N LYS A 246 -8.50 9.17 -17.55
CA LYS A 246 -8.11 10.55 -17.25
C LYS A 246 -7.65 10.69 -15.79
N PHE A 247 -8.40 10.11 -14.85
CA PHE A 247 -8.02 10.11 -13.43
C PHE A 247 -6.70 9.39 -13.19
N ALA A 248 -6.49 8.23 -13.82
CA ALA A 248 -5.24 7.47 -13.73
C ALA A 248 -4.04 8.34 -14.14
N ARG A 249 -4.09 8.93 -15.33
CA ARG A 249 -3.01 9.80 -15.83
C ARG A 249 -2.79 11.03 -14.95
N ALA A 250 -3.86 11.70 -14.54
CA ALA A 250 -3.78 12.89 -13.70
C ALA A 250 -3.16 12.57 -12.32
N ILE A 251 -3.48 11.43 -11.72
CA ILE A 251 -2.90 10.98 -10.44
C ILE A 251 -1.42 10.61 -10.61
N VAL A 252 -1.03 9.93 -11.70
CA VAL A 252 0.38 9.63 -11.99
C VAL A 252 1.19 10.92 -12.13
N GLU A 253 0.72 11.86 -12.93
CA GLU A 253 1.41 13.13 -13.12
C GLU A 253 1.46 13.98 -11.84
N ALA A 254 0.37 14.03 -11.06
CA ALA A 254 0.36 14.73 -9.78
C ALA A 254 1.28 14.08 -8.74
N THR A 255 1.46 12.77 -8.77
CA THR A 255 2.44 12.07 -7.92
C THR A 255 3.87 12.43 -8.31
N THR A 256 4.16 12.48 -9.62
CA THR A 256 5.49 12.83 -10.14
C THR A 256 5.85 14.29 -9.90
N TYR A 257 4.90 15.19 -10.13
CA TYR A 257 5.09 16.65 -10.07
C TYR A 257 4.36 17.28 -8.88
N TYR A 258 4.37 16.62 -7.74
CA TYR A 258 3.55 16.96 -6.56
C TYR A 258 3.82 18.36 -5.97
N GLN A 259 4.94 19.00 -6.31
CA GLN A 259 5.28 20.37 -5.90
C GLN A 259 4.97 21.43 -6.96
N ASP A 260 4.48 21.02 -8.14
CA ASP A 260 4.04 21.92 -9.19
C ASP A 260 2.53 22.16 -9.09
N TYR A 261 2.15 23.15 -8.28
CA TYR A 261 0.73 23.40 -7.98
C TYR A 261 -0.04 23.94 -9.18
N GLU A 262 0.61 24.65 -10.12
CA GLU A 262 -0.02 25.10 -11.35
C GLU A 262 -0.38 23.89 -12.21
N ARG A 263 0.54 22.96 -12.34
CA ARG A 263 0.31 21.70 -13.05
C ARG A 263 -0.79 20.87 -12.39
N ILE A 264 -0.81 20.75 -11.08
CA ILE A 264 -1.86 20.02 -10.34
C ILE A 264 -3.21 20.66 -10.58
N ALA A 265 -3.29 22.01 -10.63
CA ALA A 265 -4.52 22.73 -10.95
C ALA A 265 -5.00 22.39 -12.37
N GLU A 266 -4.11 22.39 -13.36
CA GLU A 266 -4.45 22.00 -14.74
C GLU A 266 -4.89 20.52 -14.82
N LEU A 267 -4.17 19.61 -14.18
CA LEU A 267 -4.51 18.17 -14.13
C LEU A 267 -5.88 17.91 -13.48
N SER A 268 -6.34 18.80 -12.62
CA SER A 268 -7.63 18.67 -11.93
C SER A 268 -8.82 19.16 -12.75
N LYS A 269 -8.58 19.83 -13.90
CA LYS A 269 -9.66 20.38 -14.75
C LYS A 269 -10.29 19.30 -15.63
N GLY A 270 -11.61 19.30 -15.71
CA GLY A 270 -12.36 18.50 -16.69
C GLY A 270 -12.20 16.98 -16.54
N LEU A 271 -11.88 16.50 -15.34
CA LEU A 271 -11.77 15.07 -15.05
C LEU A 271 -13.14 14.38 -14.98
N GLY A 272 -14.21 15.12 -14.74
CA GLY A 272 -15.51 14.58 -14.38
C GLY A 272 -15.62 14.32 -12.86
N HIS A 273 -16.62 13.56 -12.46
CA HIS A 273 -16.86 13.28 -11.05
C HIS A 273 -15.85 12.25 -10.49
N PRO A 274 -15.21 12.54 -9.35
CA PRO A 274 -14.43 11.54 -8.63
C PRO A 274 -15.36 10.45 -8.10
N MET A 275 -14.79 9.36 -7.58
CA MET A 275 -15.59 8.33 -6.91
C MET A 275 -16.47 8.94 -5.81
N LYS A 276 -17.68 8.39 -5.64
CA LYS A 276 -18.51 8.78 -4.51
C LYS A 276 -17.83 8.40 -3.20
N GLY A 277 -17.49 9.39 -2.40
CA GLY A 277 -16.83 9.19 -1.11
C GLY A 277 -17.76 8.71 0.00
N ILE A 278 -17.16 8.16 1.05
CA ILE A 278 -17.81 7.78 2.31
C ILE A 278 -17.15 8.57 3.43
N ASP A 279 -17.93 9.29 4.23
CA ASP A 279 -17.40 9.91 5.44
C ASP A 279 -17.06 8.81 6.46
N ILE A 280 -15.79 8.76 6.85
CA ILE A 280 -15.27 7.76 7.79
C ILE A 280 -15.95 7.86 9.16
N GLY A 281 -16.40 9.06 9.54
CA GLY A 281 -17.18 9.28 10.77
C GLY A 281 -18.47 8.48 10.82
N THR A 282 -19.02 8.07 9.66
CA THR A 282 -20.24 7.27 9.56
C THR A 282 -19.99 5.76 9.59
N LEU A 283 -18.74 5.30 9.49
CA LEU A 283 -18.41 3.88 9.53
C LEU A 283 -18.44 3.35 10.97
N LEU A 284 -19.12 2.22 11.14
CA LEU A 284 -19.06 1.48 12.39
C LEU A 284 -17.64 0.94 12.62
N PRO A 285 -17.17 0.81 13.86
CA PRO A 285 -15.83 0.24 14.14
C PRO A 285 -15.60 -1.13 13.48
N ALA A 286 -16.61 -1.99 13.43
CA ALA A 286 -16.54 -3.30 12.78
C ALA A 286 -16.34 -3.24 11.26
N ASP A 287 -16.67 -2.13 10.61
CA ASP A 287 -16.55 -1.94 9.17
C ASP A 287 -15.22 -1.30 8.77
N ARG A 288 -14.39 -0.91 9.75
CA ARG A 288 -13.09 -0.29 9.51
C ARG A 288 -12.06 -1.36 9.16
N MET A 289 -11.63 -1.36 7.90
CA MET A 289 -10.62 -2.32 7.42
C MET A 289 -9.25 -2.07 8.05
N GLN A 290 -8.91 -0.81 8.35
CA GLN A 290 -7.65 -0.44 8.98
C GLN A 290 -7.42 -1.09 10.36
N ASP A 291 -8.47 -1.53 11.03
CA ASP A 291 -8.39 -2.15 12.35
C ASP A 291 -8.05 -3.66 12.30
N ARG A 292 -8.01 -4.25 11.11
CA ARG A 292 -7.63 -5.65 10.91
C ARG A 292 -6.13 -5.86 11.01
N GLY A 293 -5.69 -6.97 11.59
CA GLY A 293 -4.29 -7.37 11.66
C GLY A 293 -3.43 -6.33 12.40
N LYS A 294 -3.77 -6.05 13.63
CA LYS A 294 -3.04 -5.12 14.52
C LYS A 294 -1.71 -5.69 14.99
#